data_f3aa9800ca1b1438084eb9c1d327cf3c
#
_entry.id   f3aa9800ca1b1438084eb9c1d327cf3c
#
_cell.length_a   1.000
_cell.length_b   1.000
_cell.length_c   1.000
_cell.angle_alpha   90.00
_cell.angle_beta   90.00
_cell.angle_gamma   90.00
#
_symmetry.space_group_name_H-M   'P 1'
#
loop_
_entity.id
_entity.type
_entity.pdbx_description
1 polymer ?
#
loop_
_entity_poly.entity_id
_entity_poly.type
_entity_poly.pdbx_seq_one_letter_code
_entity_poly.pdbx_strand_id
1 'polypeptide(L)'
;FAAPVEINATSNSFATIKVSELNTKALDFGLIPEVEGTIDIRIKSTVGTTGSQPKYSKAISIVVTPYRGVFPKVDLYQVGPATIAGWDVNKGNMPIFRDTKDNAKFYYTGYFNAGGFKLIEQLGFWAPSYGVDGGKVKYRANDSAPDPAVFPTDKAGYYYFELNLESLT
;
A
#
# COMPACT_ATOMS: atom_id res chain seq x y z
N PHE A 1 -2.28 12.73 25.64
CA PHE A 1 -2.53 11.79 24.53
C PHE A 1 -3.79 12.23 23.78
N ALA A 2 -3.63 12.83 22.62
CA ALA A 2 -4.75 13.37 21.83
C ALA A 2 -5.55 12.26 21.12
N ALA A 3 -4.89 11.21 20.66
CA ALA A 3 -5.51 10.06 19.99
C ALA A 3 -4.75 8.77 20.37
N PRO A 4 -5.00 8.21 21.56
CA PRO A 4 -4.32 6.99 21.98
C PRO A 4 -4.86 5.78 21.22
N VAL A 5 -3.96 4.88 20.85
CA VAL A 5 -4.32 3.52 20.38
C VAL A 5 -4.13 2.56 21.55
N GLU A 6 -5.17 1.79 21.88
CA GLU A 6 -5.12 0.82 22.96
C GLU A 6 -4.60 -0.52 22.44
N ILE A 7 -3.64 -1.11 23.16
CA ILE A 7 -3.18 -2.47 22.97
C ILE A 7 -3.62 -3.24 24.21
N ASN A 8 -4.42 -4.28 24.02
CA ASN A 8 -4.91 -5.08 25.13
C ASN A 8 -3.76 -5.90 25.73
N ALA A 9 -3.43 -5.61 26.98
CA ALA A 9 -2.60 -6.49 27.80
C ALA A 9 -3.48 -7.56 28.44
N THR A 10 -2.99 -8.79 28.45
CA THR A 10 -3.62 -9.86 29.21
C THR A 10 -3.44 -9.64 30.72
N SER A 11 -4.07 -10.48 31.55
CA SER A 11 -3.96 -10.41 33.02
C SER A 11 -2.56 -10.67 33.59
N ASN A 12 -1.53 -10.78 32.74
CA ASN A 12 -0.16 -10.97 33.12
C ASN A 12 0.51 -9.65 33.49
N SER A 13 1.59 -9.72 34.25
CA SER A 13 2.41 -8.56 34.65
C SER A 13 3.26 -8.00 33.51
N PHE A 14 3.17 -8.57 32.33
CA PHE A 14 3.85 -8.11 31.09
C PHE A 14 2.93 -8.22 29.89
N ALA A 15 3.18 -7.40 28.90
CA ALA A 15 2.57 -7.47 27.59
C ALA A 15 3.65 -7.47 26.51
N THR A 16 3.38 -8.21 25.43
CA THR A 16 4.27 -8.28 24.27
C THR A 16 3.54 -7.74 23.06
N ILE A 17 4.18 -6.84 22.33
CA ILE A 17 3.71 -6.36 21.02
C ILE A 17 4.66 -6.89 19.95
N LYS A 18 4.11 -7.34 18.83
CA LYS A 18 4.93 -7.69 17.67
C LYS A 18 5.57 -6.44 17.07
N VAL A 19 6.82 -6.56 16.62
CA VAL A 19 7.54 -5.46 15.97
C VAL A 19 6.76 -4.90 14.78
N SER A 20 6.14 -5.77 13.97
CA SER A 20 5.31 -5.34 12.83
C SER A 20 4.08 -4.53 13.25
N GLU A 21 3.45 -4.90 14.37
CA GLU A 21 2.30 -4.16 14.91
C GLU A 21 2.74 -2.78 15.45
N LEU A 22 3.85 -2.73 16.19
CA LEU A 22 4.42 -1.47 16.65
C LEU A 22 4.80 -0.57 15.47
N ASN A 23 5.39 -1.13 14.42
CA ASN A 23 5.73 -0.40 13.21
C ASN A 23 4.49 0.20 12.53
N THR A 24 3.41 -0.59 12.37
CA THR A 24 2.15 -0.07 11.83
C THR A 24 1.63 1.09 12.65
N LYS A 25 1.64 0.97 13.99
CA LYS A 25 1.19 2.06 14.88
C LYS A 25 2.08 3.31 14.77
N ALA A 26 3.38 3.14 14.64
CA ALA A 26 4.31 4.24 14.43
C ALA A 26 3.98 5.02 13.15
N LEU A 27 3.71 4.31 12.05
CA LEU A 27 3.31 4.92 10.78
C LEU A 27 1.93 5.59 10.86
N ASP A 28 0.95 4.95 11.53
CA ASP A 28 -0.39 5.52 11.77
C ASP A 28 -0.32 6.84 12.57
N PHE A 29 0.67 6.98 13.46
CA PHE A 29 0.96 8.22 14.20
C PHE A 29 1.68 9.28 13.37
N GLY A 30 2.00 8.98 12.12
CA GLY A 30 2.64 9.92 11.20
C GLY A 30 4.17 9.93 11.30
N LEU A 31 4.80 8.93 11.93
CA LEU A 31 6.25 8.80 11.89
C LEU A 31 6.70 8.42 10.48
N ILE A 32 7.81 9.00 10.06
CA ILE A 32 8.35 8.80 8.70
C ILE A 32 9.20 7.53 8.68
N PRO A 33 8.99 6.63 7.70
CA PRO A 33 9.84 5.45 7.54
C PRO A 33 11.32 5.80 7.44
N GLU A 34 12.17 5.01 8.09
CA GLU A 34 13.64 5.15 8.12
C GLU A 34 14.17 6.41 8.84
N VAL A 35 13.27 7.16 9.52
CA VAL A 35 13.61 8.32 10.34
C VAL A 35 13.27 8.02 11.80
N GLU A 36 14.18 8.31 12.71
CA GLU A 36 13.90 8.18 14.13
C GLU A 36 12.75 9.10 14.56
N GLY A 37 11.87 8.55 15.39
CA GLY A 37 10.77 9.27 15.99
C GLY A 37 10.47 8.75 17.39
N THR A 38 9.62 9.44 18.13
CA THR A 38 9.30 9.09 19.52
C THR A 38 7.84 8.72 19.65
N ILE A 39 7.58 7.64 20.38
CA ILE A 39 6.23 7.20 20.77
C ILE A 39 6.15 7.21 22.29
N ASP A 40 5.11 7.83 22.82
CA ASP A 40 4.79 7.82 24.24
C ASP A 40 3.85 6.67 24.59
N ILE A 41 4.22 5.87 25.55
CA ILE A 41 3.48 4.70 26.00
C ILE A 41 3.11 4.88 27.48
N ARG A 42 1.89 4.49 27.86
CA ARG A 42 1.46 4.41 29.25
C ARG A 42 0.55 3.22 29.47
N ILE A 43 0.48 2.75 30.70
CA ILE A 43 -0.46 1.71 31.10
C ILE A 43 -1.79 2.35 31.50
N LYS A 44 -2.88 1.79 31.01
CA LYS A 44 -4.24 2.08 31.47
C LYS A 44 -4.74 0.86 32.26
N SER A 45 -5.15 1.02 33.47
CA SER A 45 -5.87 0.01 34.24
C SER A 45 -7.28 0.43 34.52
N THR A 46 -8.19 -0.52 34.56
CA THR A 46 -9.64 -0.28 34.81
C THR A 46 -10.13 -1.28 35.85
N VAL A 47 -11.24 -0.96 36.51
CA VAL A 47 -11.89 -1.84 37.46
C VAL A 47 -13.04 -2.57 36.77
N GLY A 48 -13.11 -3.89 36.95
CA GLY A 48 -14.16 -4.72 36.36
C GLY A 48 -14.08 -4.86 34.85
N THR A 49 -15.11 -5.46 34.26
CA THR A 49 -15.19 -5.74 32.82
C THR A 49 -15.75 -4.56 32.01
N THR A 50 -16.30 -3.56 32.67
CA THR A 50 -16.93 -2.40 32.01
C THR A 50 -15.97 -1.26 31.69
N GLY A 51 -14.68 -1.41 32.05
CA GLY A 51 -13.68 -0.36 31.79
C GLY A 51 -13.84 0.90 32.65
N SER A 52 -14.58 0.80 33.76
CA SER A 52 -14.85 1.96 34.66
C SER A 52 -13.61 2.36 35.45
N GLN A 53 -13.60 3.63 35.91
CA GLN A 53 -12.54 4.22 36.73
C GLN A 53 -11.11 4.03 36.19
N PRO A 54 -10.79 4.52 34.99
CA PRO A 54 -9.48 4.32 34.41
C PRO A 54 -8.40 5.04 35.24
N LYS A 55 -7.31 4.32 35.53
CA LYS A 55 -6.07 4.84 36.12
C LYS A 55 -4.97 4.73 35.07
N TYR A 56 -4.08 5.70 35.06
CA TYR A 56 -2.98 5.74 34.09
C TYR A 56 -1.64 5.82 34.80
N SER A 57 -0.64 5.10 34.30
CA SER A 57 0.75 5.28 34.71
C SER A 57 1.31 6.61 34.19
N LYS A 58 2.51 6.96 34.65
CA LYS A 58 3.35 7.93 33.93
C LYS A 58 3.61 7.38 32.53
N ALA A 59 3.71 8.28 31.55
CA ALA A 59 4.16 7.94 30.22
C ALA A 59 5.67 7.65 30.22
N ILE A 60 6.08 6.73 29.38
CA ILE A 60 7.48 6.53 29.00
C ILE A 60 7.59 6.79 27.51
N SER A 61 8.66 7.42 27.09
CA SER A 61 8.95 7.65 25.68
C SER A 61 9.93 6.59 25.19
N ILE A 62 9.64 6.01 24.04
CA ILE A 62 10.54 5.11 23.34
C ILE A 62 10.91 5.73 22.00
N VAL A 63 12.17 5.59 21.62
CA VAL A 63 12.64 5.96 20.28
C VAL A 63 12.45 4.77 19.37
N VAL A 64 11.84 5.00 18.21
CA VAL A 64 11.61 3.98 17.19
C VAL A 64 12.03 4.52 15.83
N THR A 65 12.58 3.66 15.01
CA THR A 65 12.79 3.94 13.58
C THR A 65 11.82 3.05 12.80
N PRO A 66 10.67 3.58 12.34
CA PRO A 66 9.75 2.80 11.55
C PRO A 66 10.42 2.31 10.27
N TYR A 67 10.05 1.14 9.83
CA TYR A 67 10.52 0.60 8.56
C TYR A 67 9.36 0.53 7.56
N ARG A 68 9.67 0.63 6.29
CA ARG A 68 8.68 0.37 5.23
C ARG A 68 8.28 -1.08 5.30
N GLY A 69 6.99 -1.35 5.28
CA GLY A 69 6.48 -2.70 5.10
C GLY A 69 7.03 -3.30 3.81
N VAL A 70 7.29 -4.61 3.80
CA VAL A 70 7.64 -5.27 2.54
C VAL A 70 6.37 -5.33 1.69
N PHE A 71 6.32 -4.54 0.62
CA PHE A 71 5.24 -4.60 -0.34
C PHE A 71 5.18 -6.02 -0.93
N PRO A 72 3.99 -6.65 -1.02
CA PRO A 72 3.90 -8.00 -1.59
C PRO A 72 4.43 -8.02 -3.03
N LYS A 73 5.05 -9.11 -3.40
CA LYS A 73 5.47 -9.31 -4.80
C LYS A 73 4.23 -9.58 -5.64
N VAL A 74 3.92 -8.66 -6.55
CA VAL A 74 2.89 -8.83 -7.56
C VAL A 74 3.52 -8.70 -8.95
N ASP A 75 3.00 -9.40 -9.92
CA ASP A 75 3.35 -9.19 -11.32
C ASP A 75 2.29 -8.29 -11.94
N LEU A 76 2.70 -7.45 -12.88
CA LEU A 76 1.79 -6.54 -13.57
C LEU A 76 1.89 -6.71 -15.08
N TYR A 77 0.75 -6.74 -15.74
CA TYR A 77 0.63 -6.89 -17.18
C TYR A 77 -0.21 -5.76 -17.75
N GLN A 78 0.21 -5.26 -18.90
CA GLN A 78 -0.47 -4.18 -19.60
C GLN A 78 -1.58 -4.73 -20.49
N VAL A 79 -2.78 -4.15 -20.41
CA VAL A 79 -3.92 -4.45 -21.28
C VAL A 79 -4.57 -3.15 -21.72
N GLY A 80 -5.03 -3.11 -22.96
CA GLY A 80 -5.70 -1.95 -23.52
C GLY A 80 -5.30 -1.64 -24.95
N PRO A 81 -6.03 -0.76 -25.65
CA PRO A 81 -5.82 -0.47 -27.08
C PRO A 81 -4.45 0.15 -27.37
N ALA A 82 -3.78 0.75 -26.38
CA ALA A 82 -2.43 1.25 -26.54
C ALA A 82 -1.36 0.13 -26.62
N THR A 83 -1.71 -1.10 -26.28
CA THR A 83 -0.78 -2.24 -26.19
C THR A 83 -1.09 -3.30 -27.24
N ILE A 84 -0.09 -4.16 -27.54
CA ILE A 84 -0.30 -5.30 -28.45
C ILE A 84 -1.20 -6.39 -27.85
N ALA A 85 -1.41 -6.38 -26.53
CA ALA A 85 -2.35 -7.27 -25.86
C ALA A 85 -3.80 -6.92 -26.21
N GLY A 86 -4.08 -5.63 -26.52
CA GLY A 86 -5.46 -5.17 -26.61
C GLY A 86 -6.19 -5.40 -25.28
N TRP A 87 -7.48 -5.59 -25.31
CA TRP A 87 -8.28 -5.94 -24.13
C TRP A 87 -8.30 -7.44 -23.81
N ASP A 88 -7.27 -8.17 -24.20
CA ASP A 88 -7.16 -9.61 -23.90
C ASP A 88 -6.30 -9.85 -22.65
N VAL A 89 -6.95 -10.07 -21.52
CA VAL A 89 -6.32 -10.31 -20.22
C VAL A 89 -5.53 -11.61 -20.15
N ASN A 90 -5.66 -12.50 -21.15
CA ASN A 90 -4.97 -13.79 -21.15
C ASN A 90 -3.61 -13.76 -21.88
N LYS A 91 -3.32 -12.72 -22.64
CA LYS A 91 -2.12 -12.71 -23.49
C LYS A 91 -0.80 -12.75 -22.74
N GLY A 92 -0.69 -11.99 -21.64
CA GLY A 92 0.50 -12.01 -20.78
C GLY A 92 1.82 -11.55 -21.40
N ASN A 93 1.79 -11.04 -22.63
CA ASN A 93 2.97 -10.68 -23.40
C ASN A 93 3.45 -9.23 -23.20
N MET A 94 2.87 -8.53 -22.23
CA MET A 94 3.21 -7.15 -21.90
C MET A 94 3.44 -6.98 -20.39
N PRO A 95 4.37 -7.74 -19.80
CA PRO A 95 4.74 -7.52 -18.40
C PRO A 95 5.45 -6.19 -18.24
N ILE A 96 5.33 -5.58 -17.06
CA ILE A 96 6.18 -4.47 -16.67
C ILE A 96 7.22 -4.94 -15.65
N PHE A 97 8.35 -4.26 -15.60
CA PHE A 97 9.50 -4.70 -14.81
C PHE A 97 9.43 -4.13 -13.40
N ARG A 98 9.47 -5.02 -12.40
CA ARG A 98 9.56 -4.67 -11.01
C ARG A 98 11.00 -4.34 -10.63
N ASP A 99 11.19 -3.33 -9.78
CA ASP A 99 12.48 -3.04 -9.18
C ASP A 99 12.99 -4.23 -8.35
N THR A 100 14.28 -4.48 -8.39
CA THR A 100 14.90 -5.61 -7.69
C THR A 100 15.02 -5.42 -6.18
N LYS A 101 14.95 -4.16 -5.71
CA LYS A 101 15.10 -3.77 -4.30
C LYS A 101 13.81 -3.28 -3.67
N ASP A 102 12.86 -2.84 -4.49
CA ASP A 102 11.59 -2.29 -4.04
C ASP A 102 10.41 -2.95 -4.77
N ASN A 103 9.71 -3.84 -4.08
CA ASN A 103 8.60 -4.59 -4.68
C ASN A 103 7.41 -3.70 -5.12
N ALA A 104 7.33 -2.47 -4.62
CA ALA A 104 6.26 -1.54 -5.00
C ALA A 104 6.56 -0.77 -6.28
N LYS A 105 7.82 -0.73 -6.73
CA LYS A 105 8.23 0.04 -7.89
C LYS A 105 8.30 -0.78 -9.15
N PHE A 106 7.79 -0.20 -10.23
CA PHE A 106 7.77 -0.80 -11.55
C PHE A 106 8.19 0.21 -12.60
N TYR A 107 8.78 -0.30 -13.66
CA TYR A 107 9.27 0.49 -14.80
C TYR A 107 8.88 -0.18 -16.11
N TYR A 108 8.64 0.64 -17.10
CA TYR A 108 8.47 0.17 -18.46
C TYR A 108 8.98 1.20 -19.46
N THR A 109 9.65 0.71 -20.48
CA THR A 109 9.99 1.50 -21.67
C THR A 109 9.57 0.68 -22.89
N GLY A 110 8.73 1.28 -23.72
CA GLY A 110 8.23 0.58 -24.90
C GLY A 110 7.35 1.46 -25.78
N TYR A 111 6.94 0.88 -26.90
CA TYR A 111 6.04 1.54 -27.83
C TYR A 111 4.58 1.33 -27.43
N PHE A 112 3.82 2.41 -27.43
CA PHE A 112 2.37 2.40 -27.25
C PHE A 112 1.69 3.01 -28.47
N ASN A 113 0.52 2.47 -28.82
CA ASN A 113 -0.40 3.15 -29.74
C ASN A 113 -1.14 4.28 -28.99
N ALA A 114 -1.79 5.16 -29.77
CA ALA A 114 -2.74 6.09 -29.17
C ALA A 114 -3.93 5.36 -28.55
N GLY A 115 -4.42 5.84 -27.40
CA GLY A 115 -5.56 5.25 -26.69
C GLY A 115 -5.34 5.21 -25.17
N GLY A 116 -5.01 4.06 -24.63
CA GLY A 116 -4.73 3.92 -23.21
C GLY A 116 -4.58 2.46 -22.81
N PHE A 117 -4.15 2.25 -21.58
CA PHE A 117 -3.94 0.92 -21.03
C PHE A 117 -4.32 0.87 -19.55
N LYS A 118 -4.49 -0.32 -19.03
CA LYS A 118 -4.59 -0.64 -17.60
C LYS A 118 -3.50 -1.64 -17.24
N LEU A 119 -3.29 -1.80 -15.94
CA LEU A 119 -2.40 -2.82 -15.40
C LEU A 119 -3.22 -3.82 -14.62
N ILE A 120 -3.05 -5.11 -14.89
CA ILE A 120 -3.68 -6.22 -14.17
C ILE A 120 -2.62 -7.00 -13.42
N GLU A 121 -2.95 -7.51 -12.23
CA GLU A 121 -2.02 -8.32 -11.43
C GLU A 121 -1.99 -9.79 -11.84
N GLN A 122 -3.08 -10.27 -12.44
CA GLN A 122 -3.23 -11.68 -12.78
C GLN A 122 -3.82 -11.85 -14.16
N LEU A 123 -3.20 -12.71 -14.97
CA LEU A 123 -3.73 -13.09 -16.27
C LEU A 123 -5.07 -13.82 -16.13
N GLY A 124 -5.99 -13.54 -17.04
CA GLY A 124 -7.33 -14.10 -17.04
C GLY A 124 -8.34 -13.35 -16.19
N PHE A 125 -7.94 -12.31 -15.46
CA PHE A 125 -8.79 -11.56 -14.53
C PHE A 125 -8.69 -10.05 -14.78
N TRP A 126 -9.82 -9.34 -14.63
CA TRP A 126 -9.88 -7.88 -14.74
C TRP A 126 -9.54 -7.16 -13.44
N ALA A 127 -9.49 -7.88 -12.34
CA ALA A 127 -9.11 -7.38 -11.03
C ALA A 127 -8.33 -8.46 -10.25
N PRO A 128 -7.36 -8.11 -9.39
CA PRO A 128 -6.94 -6.73 -9.09
C PRO A 128 -6.29 -6.00 -10.26
N SER A 129 -6.52 -4.68 -10.33
CA SER A 129 -6.01 -3.87 -11.44
C SER A 129 -5.74 -2.41 -11.03
N TYR A 130 -5.02 -1.71 -11.88
CA TYR A 130 -4.71 -0.30 -11.71
C TYR A 130 -5.08 0.49 -12.96
N GLY A 131 -5.58 1.69 -12.75
CA GLY A 131 -5.87 2.68 -13.77
C GLY A 131 -5.75 4.09 -13.17
N VAL A 132 -6.48 5.04 -13.72
CA VAL A 132 -6.43 6.45 -13.30
C VAL A 132 -7.81 6.92 -12.84
N ASP A 133 -7.83 7.71 -11.76
CA ASP A 133 -9.00 8.44 -11.32
C ASP A 133 -8.55 9.83 -10.81
N GLY A 134 -9.14 10.90 -11.38
CA GLY A 134 -8.77 12.27 -11.04
C GLY A 134 -7.27 12.61 -11.25
N GLY A 135 -6.61 11.95 -12.21
CA GLY A 135 -5.18 12.15 -12.51
C GLY A 135 -4.22 11.42 -11.55
N LYS A 136 -4.74 10.56 -10.69
CA LYS A 136 -3.95 9.73 -9.76
C LYS A 136 -4.12 8.26 -10.08
N VAL A 137 -3.14 7.46 -9.72
CA VAL A 137 -3.25 6.01 -9.81
C VAL A 137 -4.35 5.51 -8.88
N LYS A 138 -5.23 4.66 -9.41
CA LYS A 138 -6.34 4.07 -8.67
C LYS A 138 -6.27 2.56 -8.70
N TYR A 139 -6.27 1.95 -7.53
CA TYR A 139 -6.37 0.50 -7.37
C TYR A 139 -7.82 0.03 -7.40
N ARG A 140 -8.08 -1.05 -8.11
CA ARG A 140 -9.34 -1.78 -8.16
C ARG A 140 -9.12 -3.18 -7.61
N ALA A 141 -9.63 -3.45 -6.42
CA ALA A 141 -9.37 -4.69 -5.70
C ALA A 141 -10.12 -5.92 -6.25
N ASN A 142 -11.30 -5.73 -6.82
CA ASN A 142 -12.16 -6.79 -7.33
C ASN A 142 -13.16 -6.23 -8.35
N ASP A 143 -13.92 -7.12 -9.01
CA ASP A 143 -14.86 -6.75 -10.06
C ASP A 143 -16.09 -5.98 -9.57
N SER A 144 -16.39 -6.00 -8.28
CA SER A 144 -17.47 -5.18 -7.68
C SER A 144 -17.04 -3.74 -7.39
N ALA A 145 -15.72 -3.46 -7.36
CA ALA A 145 -15.20 -2.11 -7.16
C ALA A 145 -15.32 -1.28 -8.46
N PRO A 146 -15.49 0.07 -8.33
CA PRO A 146 -15.54 0.96 -9.49
C PRO A 146 -14.34 0.78 -10.39
N ASP A 147 -14.58 0.70 -11.69
CA ASP A 147 -13.52 0.51 -12.69
C ASP A 147 -12.83 1.84 -13.00
N PRO A 148 -11.51 2.01 -12.72
CA PRO A 148 -10.80 3.24 -13.02
C PRO A 148 -10.64 3.43 -14.52
N ALA A 149 -10.41 4.67 -14.95
CA ALA A 149 -10.06 4.98 -16.33
C ALA A 149 -8.69 4.39 -16.71
N VAL A 150 -8.41 4.35 -18.00
CA VAL A 150 -7.10 3.92 -18.53
C VAL A 150 -6.01 4.96 -18.21
N PHE A 151 -4.77 4.54 -18.12
CA PHE A 151 -3.61 5.42 -18.26
C PHE A 151 -3.59 5.93 -19.70
N PRO A 152 -3.71 7.23 -19.95
CA PRO A 152 -3.86 7.74 -21.30
C PRO A 152 -2.53 7.72 -22.07
N THR A 153 -2.61 7.41 -23.35
CA THR A 153 -1.53 7.61 -24.32
C THR A 153 -2.10 8.40 -25.50
N ASP A 154 -1.86 9.71 -25.53
CA ASP A 154 -2.48 10.60 -26.50
C ASP A 154 -2.01 10.37 -27.93
N LYS A 155 -0.75 9.96 -28.08
CA LYS A 155 -0.10 9.71 -29.36
C LYS A 155 0.63 8.39 -29.34
N ALA A 156 0.72 7.76 -30.53
CA ALA A 156 1.57 6.60 -30.71
C ALA A 156 3.06 7.01 -30.60
N GLY A 157 3.86 6.21 -29.90
CA GLY A 157 5.29 6.51 -29.69
C GLY A 157 5.92 5.66 -28.61
N TYR A 158 7.21 5.93 -28.38
CA TYR A 158 7.93 5.32 -27.27
C TYR A 158 7.72 6.12 -26.00
N TYR A 159 7.34 5.43 -24.94
CA TYR A 159 7.13 5.98 -23.61
C TYR A 159 7.99 5.27 -22.59
N TYR A 160 8.40 6.02 -21.60
CA TYR A 160 8.90 5.52 -20.34
C TYR A 160 7.91 5.91 -19.25
N PHE A 161 7.58 4.99 -18.36
CA PHE A 161 6.84 5.31 -17.15
C PHE A 161 7.41 4.59 -15.93
N GLU A 162 7.20 5.18 -14.81
CA GLU A 162 7.42 4.60 -13.49
C GLU A 162 6.08 4.51 -12.76
N LEU A 163 5.93 3.47 -11.97
CA LEU A 163 4.76 3.26 -11.13
C LEU A 163 5.23 2.86 -9.74
N ASN A 164 4.67 3.50 -8.72
CA ASN A 164 4.85 3.12 -7.33
C ASN A 164 3.49 2.74 -6.73
N LEU A 165 3.30 1.45 -6.43
CA LEU A 165 2.04 0.92 -5.90
C LEU A 165 1.79 1.29 -4.43
N GLU A 166 2.83 1.63 -3.66
CA GLU A 166 2.69 2.04 -2.27
C GLU A 166 2.17 3.47 -2.17
N SER A 167 2.69 4.37 -3.01
CA SER A 167 2.25 5.78 -3.06
C SER A 167 1.13 6.05 -4.06
N LEU A 168 0.83 5.08 -4.93
CA LEU A 168 -0.13 5.21 -6.04
C LEU A 168 0.21 6.38 -6.97
N THR A 169 1.48 6.43 -7.38
CA THR A 169 2.03 7.44 -8.31
C THR A 169 2.73 6.80 -9.49
#